data_bb4e0de6e36a79169175b919d559e1b6
#
_entry.id   bb4e0de6e36a79169175b919d559e1b6
#
_cell.length_a   1.000
_cell.length_b   1.000
_cell.length_c   1.000
_cell.angle_alpha   90.00
_cell.angle_beta   90.00
_cell.angle_gamma   90.00
#
_symmetry.space_group_name_H-M   'P 1'
#
loop_
_entity.id
_entity.type
_entity.pdbx_description
1 polymer ?
#
loop_
_entity_poly.entity_id
_entity_poly.type
_entity_poly.pdbx_seq_one_letter_code
_entity_poly.pdbx_strand_id
1 'polypeptide(L)'
;EKFSNKKLKIDPKTHDLVVESTHGHIQQLSVNALSSGEQHQLVLAYDLLFRTQPNTLVLLDEPELSLHVEWQERFLVDLKAVIDLVGFDALLATHSPYIINGHNELTVGLSVQVRADADR
;
A
#
# COMPACT_ATOMS: atom_id res chain seq x y z
N GLU A 1 9.89 0.71 9.11
CA GLU A 1 8.42 0.63 9.01
C GLU A 1 7.90 -0.43 9.99
N LYS A 2 6.97 -0.06 10.84
CA LYS A 2 6.47 -0.99 11.86
C LYS A 2 5.25 -1.71 11.27
N PHE A 3 5.45 -2.91 10.78
CA PHE A 3 4.34 -3.84 10.55
C PHE A 3 3.83 -4.31 11.91
N SER A 4 2.72 -3.76 12.42
CA SER A 4 2.01 -4.24 13.61
C SER A 4 2.91 -4.98 14.63
N ASN A 5 3.89 -4.27 15.24
CA ASN A 5 4.91 -4.83 16.15
C ASN A 5 5.95 -5.77 15.50
N LYS A 6 6.10 -5.73 14.20
CA LYS A 6 7.14 -6.45 13.45
C LYS A 6 8.07 -5.45 12.76
N LYS A 7 9.35 -5.77 12.67
CA LYS A 7 10.36 -5.02 11.92
C LYS A 7 10.93 -5.89 10.83
N LEU A 8 11.04 -5.33 9.63
CA LEU A 8 11.74 -5.97 8.52
C LEU A 8 13.21 -5.59 8.56
N LYS A 9 14.08 -6.57 8.45
CA LYS A 9 15.53 -6.40 8.33
C LYS A 9 16.07 -7.32 7.25
N ILE A 10 17.20 -6.94 6.68
CA ILE A 10 17.98 -7.82 5.82
C ILE A 10 19.08 -8.43 6.66
N ASP A 11 19.19 -9.75 6.68
CA ASP A 11 20.30 -10.44 7.31
C ASP A 11 21.60 -10.11 6.54
N PRO A 12 22.60 -9.52 7.19
CA PRO A 12 23.81 -9.09 6.50
C PRO A 12 24.67 -10.25 5.98
N LYS A 13 24.44 -11.48 6.44
CA LYS A 13 25.20 -12.67 6.04
C LYS A 13 24.52 -13.45 4.91
N THR A 14 23.20 -13.66 5.03
CA THR A 14 22.45 -14.45 4.05
C THR A 14 21.77 -13.59 3.00
N HIS A 15 21.65 -12.28 3.25
CA HIS A 15 20.87 -11.32 2.46
C HIS A 15 19.36 -11.65 2.39
N ASP A 16 18.90 -12.51 3.30
CA ASP A 16 17.50 -12.84 3.41
C ASP A 16 16.71 -11.76 4.13
N LEU A 17 15.44 -11.61 3.76
CA LEU A 17 14.51 -10.76 4.47
C LEU A 17 14.05 -11.45 5.75
N VAL A 18 14.33 -10.83 6.88
CA VAL A 18 14.00 -11.35 8.22
C VAL A 18 12.95 -10.45 8.85
N VAL A 19 11.97 -11.06 9.47
CA VAL A 19 10.93 -10.38 10.25
C VAL A 19 11.25 -10.53 11.72
N GLU A 20 11.46 -9.43 12.44
CA GLU A 20 11.62 -9.42 13.89
C GLU A 20 10.31 -9.03 14.57
N SER A 21 9.83 -9.85 15.49
CA SER A 21 8.72 -9.48 16.38
C SER A 21 9.24 -8.64 17.54
N THR A 22 8.54 -7.55 17.87
CA THR A 22 8.89 -6.66 19.00
C THR A 22 8.20 -7.03 20.31
N HIS A 23 7.42 -8.11 20.35
CA HIS A 23 6.79 -8.59 21.58
C HIS A 23 7.75 -9.49 22.37
N GLY A 24 8.47 -8.92 23.31
CA GLY A 24 9.18 -9.59 24.43
C GLY A 24 10.43 -10.39 24.09
N HIS A 25 10.53 -11.05 22.98
CA HIS A 25 11.71 -11.73 22.47
C HIS A 25 11.89 -11.44 20.99
N ILE A 26 13.11 -11.11 20.58
CA ILE A 26 13.46 -10.98 19.17
C ILE A 26 13.41 -12.38 18.57
N GLN A 27 12.33 -12.71 17.91
CA GLN A 27 12.16 -13.97 17.20
C GLN A 27 12.29 -13.68 15.71
N GLN A 28 13.26 -14.28 15.06
CA GLN A 28 13.36 -14.28 13.61
C GLN A 28 12.23 -15.11 13.03
N LEU A 29 11.36 -14.48 12.29
CA LEU A 29 10.24 -15.11 11.62
C LEU A 29 10.52 -15.18 10.12
N SER A 30 10.10 -16.27 9.49
CA SER A 30 10.07 -16.33 8.03
C SER A 30 9.06 -15.32 7.48
N VAL A 31 9.27 -14.85 6.26
CA VAL A 31 8.30 -14.01 5.52
C VAL A 31 6.93 -14.67 5.44
N ASN A 32 6.88 -16.01 5.45
CA ASN A 32 5.64 -16.79 5.47
C ASN A 32 4.85 -16.66 6.79
N ALA A 33 5.45 -16.11 7.84
CA ALA A 33 4.77 -15.82 9.10
C ALA A 33 4.04 -14.46 9.10
N LEU A 34 4.13 -13.71 8.01
CA LEU A 34 3.35 -12.50 7.79
C LEU A 34 1.90 -12.86 7.45
N SER A 35 0.96 -12.04 7.92
CA SER A 35 -0.44 -12.14 7.47
C SER A 35 -0.55 -11.83 5.97
N SER A 36 -1.65 -12.25 5.35
CA SER A 36 -1.90 -11.98 3.93
C SER A 36 -1.82 -10.48 3.59
N GLY A 37 -2.38 -9.62 4.44
CA GLY A 37 -2.29 -8.16 4.27
C GLY A 37 -0.87 -7.63 4.40
N GLU A 38 -0.09 -8.13 5.38
CA GLU A 38 1.33 -7.77 5.53
C GLU A 38 2.16 -8.20 4.31
N GLN A 39 1.90 -9.41 3.78
CA GLN A 39 2.56 -9.90 2.57
C GLN A 39 2.21 -9.03 1.36
N HIS A 40 0.93 -8.71 1.18
CA HIS A 40 0.46 -7.86 0.09
C HIS A 40 1.12 -6.47 0.12
N GLN A 41 1.17 -5.83 1.29
CA GLN A 41 1.86 -4.54 1.46
C GLN A 41 3.35 -4.63 1.14
N LEU A 42 4.02 -5.70 1.56
CA LEU A 42 5.43 -5.89 1.28
C LEU A 42 5.70 -6.01 -0.22
N VAL A 43 4.88 -6.78 -0.93
CA VAL A 43 4.97 -6.94 -2.39
C VAL A 43 4.70 -5.61 -3.09
N LEU A 44 3.63 -4.91 -2.71
CA LEU A 44 3.28 -3.61 -3.28
C LEU A 44 4.42 -2.59 -3.06
N ALA A 45 4.93 -2.50 -1.83
CA ALA A 45 6.04 -1.59 -1.53
C ALA A 45 7.30 -1.93 -2.33
N TYR A 46 7.60 -3.22 -2.49
CA TYR A 46 8.71 -3.68 -3.32
C TYR A 46 8.54 -3.27 -4.79
N ASP A 47 7.37 -3.51 -5.36
CA ASP A 47 7.10 -3.17 -6.76
C ASP A 47 7.17 -1.65 -6.99
N LEU A 48 6.61 -0.86 -6.09
CA LEU A 48 6.66 0.61 -6.19
C LEU A 48 8.07 1.18 -6.03
N LEU A 49 8.88 0.62 -5.12
CA LEU A 49 10.23 1.14 -4.82
C LEU A 49 11.30 0.67 -5.82
N PHE A 50 11.18 -0.56 -6.32
CA PHE A 50 12.29 -1.20 -7.04
C PHE A 50 11.97 -1.58 -8.50
N ARG A 51 10.69 -1.66 -8.87
CA ARG A 51 10.27 -2.04 -10.22
C ARG A 51 9.64 -0.90 -11.01
N THR A 52 9.13 0.14 -10.31
CA THR A 52 8.55 1.31 -10.96
C THR A 52 9.67 2.23 -11.46
N GLN A 53 9.49 2.74 -12.68
CA GLN A 53 10.42 3.69 -13.28
C GLN A 53 9.94 5.13 -13.06
N PRO A 54 10.87 6.11 -12.99
CA PRO A 54 10.50 7.52 -12.98
C PRO A 54 9.68 7.91 -14.23
N ASN A 55 8.82 8.92 -14.08
CA ASN A 55 7.96 9.46 -15.14
C ASN A 55 6.97 8.42 -15.72
N THR A 56 6.55 7.46 -14.94
CA THR A 56 5.49 6.51 -15.30
C THR A 56 4.20 6.80 -14.52
N LEU A 57 3.06 6.36 -15.05
CA LEU A 57 1.78 6.36 -14.34
C LEU A 57 1.51 4.96 -13.81
N VAL A 58 1.39 4.84 -12.51
CA VAL A 58 1.02 3.60 -11.81
C VAL A 58 -0.47 3.60 -11.52
N LEU A 59 -1.16 2.54 -11.91
CA LEU A 59 -2.57 2.34 -11.61
C LEU A 59 -2.70 1.36 -10.46
N LEU A 60 -3.36 1.77 -9.38
CA LEU A 60 -3.63 0.96 -8.20
C LEU A 60 -5.13 0.77 -8.06
N ASP A 61 -5.57 -0.48 -8.11
CA ASP A 61 -6.99 -0.84 -7.98
C ASP A 61 -7.22 -1.53 -6.65
N GLU A 62 -8.10 -0.94 -5.83
CA GLU A 62 -8.49 -1.40 -4.50
C GLU A 62 -7.30 -1.88 -3.62
N PRO A 63 -6.25 -1.09 -3.45
CA PRO A 63 -5.06 -1.50 -2.70
C PRO A 63 -5.34 -1.73 -1.21
N GLU A 64 -6.50 -1.30 -0.73
CA GLU A 64 -6.99 -1.55 0.61
C GLU A 64 -7.42 -2.98 0.88
N LEU A 65 -7.65 -3.78 -0.15
CA LEU A 65 -8.03 -5.17 0.02
C LEU A 65 -6.98 -5.91 0.86
N SER A 66 -7.43 -6.52 1.94
CA SER A 66 -6.59 -7.21 2.92
C SER A 66 -5.76 -6.30 3.85
N LEU A 67 -5.89 -4.97 3.76
CA LEU A 67 -5.21 -4.06 4.68
C LEU A 67 -6.03 -3.83 5.95
N HIS A 68 -5.35 -3.83 7.10
CA HIS A 68 -5.95 -3.38 8.34
C HIS A 68 -6.26 -1.87 8.29
N VAL A 69 -7.32 -1.42 8.98
CA VAL A 69 -7.79 -0.02 8.93
C VAL A 69 -6.69 0.98 9.25
N GLU A 70 -5.87 0.72 10.26
CA GLU A 70 -4.73 1.60 10.62
C GLU A 70 -3.72 1.79 9.48
N TRP A 71 -3.61 0.80 8.60
CA TRP A 71 -2.74 0.88 7.43
C TRP A 71 -3.38 1.61 6.27
N GLN A 72 -4.70 1.46 6.11
CA GLN A 72 -5.47 2.22 5.12
C GLN A 72 -5.36 3.73 5.40
N GLU A 73 -5.46 4.16 6.67
CA GLU A 73 -5.34 5.56 7.08
C GLU A 73 -3.96 6.17 6.77
N ARG A 74 -2.92 5.37 6.70
CA ARG A 74 -1.55 5.81 6.40
C ARG A 74 -1.16 5.62 4.95
N PHE A 75 -1.95 4.90 4.19
CA PHE A 75 -1.60 4.46 2.84
C PHE A 75 -1.21 5.62 1.92
N LEU A 76 -2.00 6.70 1.87
CA LEU A 76 -1.68 7.86 1.02
C LEU A 76 -0.41 8.58 1.44
N VAL A 77 -0.13 8.67 2.72
CA VAL A 77 1.10 9.30 3.24
C VAL A 77 2.32 8.48 2.82
N ASP A 78 2.25 7.16 2.99
CA ASP A 78 3.33 6.25 2.63
C ASP A 78 3.52 6.19 1.10
N LEU A 79 2.43 6.13 0.33
CA LEU A 79 2.45 6.19 -1.13
C LEU A 79 3.09 7.48 -1.64
N LYS A 80 2.71 8.63 -1.09
CA LYS A 80 3.27 9.93 -1.46
C LYS A 80 4.78 9.98 -1.21
N ALA A 81 5.24 9.45 -0.07
CA ALA A 81 6.68 9.37 0.22
C ALA A 81 7.44 8.52 -0.83
N VAL A 82 6.83 7.44 -1.32
CA VAL A 82 7.42 6.61 -2.38
C VAL A 82 7.40 7.33 -3.72
N ILE A 83 6.31 8.02 -4.06
CA ILE A 83 6.21 8.86 -5.27
C ILE A 83 7.30 9.91 -5.29
N ASP A 84 7.48 10.64 -4.18
CA ASP A 84 8.50 11.68 -4.05
C ASP A 84 9.93 11.11 -4.19
N LEU A 85 10.13 9.87 -3.75
CA LEU A 85 11.44 9.20 -3.81
C LEU A 85 11.77 8.68 -5.21
N VAL A 86 10.80 8.07 -5.88
CA VAL A 86 11.00 7.37 -7.17
C VAL A 86 10.71 8.27 -8.37
N GLY A 87 9.75 9.19 -8.24
CA GLY A 87 9.40 10.15 -9.28
C GLY A 87 8.41 9.61 -10.31
N PHE A 88 7.32 8.96 -9.85
CA PHE A 88 6.23 8.50 -10.71
C PHE A 88 4.91 9.20 -10.32
N ASP A 89 3.89 9.07 -11.16
CA ASP A 89 2.51 9.48 -10.85
C ASP A 89 1.67 8.25 -10.49
N ALA A 90 0.66 8.43 -9.63
CA ALA A 90 -0.25 7.34 -9.27
C ALA A 90 -1.71 7.73 -9.46
N LEU A 91 -2.50 6.81 -9.98
CA LEU A 91 -3.96 6.88 -10.00
C LEU A 91 -4.51 5.70 -9.19
N LEU A 92 -5.32 6.03 -8.22
CA LEU A 92 -5.86 5.08 -7.24
C LEU A 92 -7.37 4.95 -7.41
N ALA A 93 -7.87 3.74 -7.63
CA ALA A 93 -9.27 3.41 -7.50
C ALA A 93 -9.50 2.77 -6.13
N THR A 94 -10.42 3.31 -5.34
CA THR A 94 -10.72 2.82 -4.00
C THR A 94 -12.16 3.07 -3.61
N HIS A 95 -12.72 2.17 -2.81
CA HIS A 95 -13.99 2.34 -2.13
C HIS A 95 -13.83 2.64 -0.62
N SER A 96 -12.60 2.68 -0.11
CA SER A 96 -12.33 2.89 1.30
C SER A 96 -12.29 4.36 1.67
N PRO A 97 -13.17 4.82 2.56
CA PRO A 97 -13.07 6.17 3.12
C PRO A 97 -11.82 6.37 3.99
N TYR A 98 -11.25 5.28 4.51
CA TYR A 98 -10.04 5.31 5.34
C TYR A 98 -8.78 5.61 4.53
N ILE A 99 -8.71 5.18 3.27
CA ILE A 99 -7.62 5.57 2.37
C ILE A 99 -7.68 7.07 2.10
N ILE A 100 -8.88 7.61 1.84
CA ILE A 100 -9.05 9.04 1.56
C ILE A 100 -8.65 9.87 2.78
N ASN A 101 -9.03 9.46 3.98
CA ASN A 101 -8.62 10.02 5.29
C ASN A 101 -8.44 11.54 5.30
N GLY A 102 -9.45 12.28 4.82
CA GLY A 102 -9.45 13.75 4.79
C GLY A 102 -8.76 14.38 3.58
N HIS A 103 -8.12 13.64 2.70
CA HIS A 103 -7.51 14.13 1.46
C HIS A 103 -8.53 14.27 0.32
N ASN A 104 -9.65 14.91 0.58
CA ASN A 104 -10.74 15.09 -0.40
C ASN A 104 -10.29 15.89 -1.63
N GLU A 105 -9.28 16.74 -1.49
CA GLU A 105 -8.68 17.52 -2.58
C GLU A 105 -8.01 16.64 -3.66
N LEU A 106 -7.66 15.40 -3.32
CA LEU A 106 -7.05 14.43 -4.24
C LEU A 106 -8.10 13.52 -4.89
N THR A 107 -9.38 13.65 -4.54
CA THR A 107 -10.41 12.70 -4.95
C THR A 107 -11.28 13.24 -6.07
N VAL A 108 -11.66 12.33 -6.98
CA VAL A 108 -12.66 12.57 -8.02
C VAL A 108 -13.74 11.49 -7.89
N GLY A 109 -14.97 11.93 -7.58
CA GLY A 109 -16.12 11.02 -7.54
C GLY A 109 -16.54 10.58 -8.95
N LEU A 110 -16.53 9.27 -9.18
CA LEU A 110 -17.07 8.69 -10.41
C LEU A 110 -18.58 8.45 -10.22
N SER A 111 -19.42 9.42 -10.64
CA SER A 111 -20.85 9.20 -10.74
C SER A 111 -21.17 8.63 -12.12
N VAL A 112 -21.76 7.43 -12.17
CA VAL A 112 -22.36 6.91 -13.40
C VAL A 112 -23.60 7.76 -13.67
N GLN A 113 -23.52 8.68 -14.63
CA GLN A 113 -24.71 9.27 -15.22
C GLN A 113 -25.41 8.18 -16.04
N VAL A 114 -26.37 7.49 -15.44
CA VAL A 114 -27.34 6.72 -16.22
C VAL A 114 -28.10 7.73 -17.07
N ARG A 115 -27.76 7.87 -18.34
CA ARG A 115 -28.63 8.51 -19.29
C ARG A 115 -29.89 7.63 -19.31
N ALA A 116 -30.96 8.13 -18.71
CA ALA A 116 -32.28 7.66 -19.01
C ALA A 116 -32.52 8.02 -20.49
N ASP A 117 -32.27 7.09 -21.39
CA ASP A 117 -32.75 7.19 -22.74
C ASP A 117 -34.27 7.19 -22.64
N ALA A 118 -34.82 8.38 -22.80
CA ALA A 118 -36.24 8.63 -22.86
C ALA A 118 -36.83 7.83 -24.03
N ASP A 119 -37.88 7.13 -23.70
CA ASP A 119 -38.89 6.61 -24.61
C ASP A 119 -39.00 7.37 -25.93
N ARG A 120 -38.89 6.62 -27.01
CA ARG A 120 -39.62 6.86 -28.24
C ARG A 120 -40.08 5.53 -28.85
#